data_49a580a635297db48c2281442563c5d5
#
_entry.id   49a580a635297db48c2281442563c5d5
#
_cell.length_a   1.000
_cell.length_b   1.000
_cell.length_c   1.000
_cell.angle_alpha   90.00
_cell.angle_beta   90.00
_cell.angle_gamma   90.00
#
_symmetry.space_group_name_H-M   'P 1'
#
loop_
_entity.id
_entity.type
_entity.pdbx_description
1 polymer ?
#
loop_
_entity_poly.entity_id
_entity_poly.type
_entity_poly.pdbx_seq_one_letter_code
_entity_poly.pdbx_strand_id
1 'polypeptide(L)' 'MSHKAMITIHYCSQCNWMLRASWMAQELLHSFSTDIASVTLVPGTGGIFVVAVDDV' A
#
# COMPACT_ATOMS: atom_id res chain seq x y z
N MET A 1 21.35 12.28 -1.74
CA MET A 1 20.73 11.15 -2.37
C MET A 1 19.36 10.90 -1.79
N SER A 2 18.35 10.85 -2.61
CA SER A 2 17.01 10.70 -2.12
C SER A 2 16.68 9.23 -1.89
N HIS A 3 16.03 8.96 -0.77
CA HIS A 3 15.52 7.65 -0.43
C HIS A 3 14.09 7.55 -0.89
N LYS A 4 13.78 6.53 -1.70
CA LYS A 4 12.42 6.29 -2.14
C LYS A 4 11.76 5.27 -1.23
N ALA A 5 10.59 5.62 -0.74
CA ALA A 5 9.86 4.79 0.20
C ALA A 5 9.29 3.54 -0.44
N MET A 6 9.30 2.44 0.28
CA MET A 6 8.59 1.22 -0.08
C MET A 6 7.35 1.12 0.79
N ILE A 7 6.19 1.12 0.15
CA ILE A 7 4.91 1.11 0.83
C ILE A 7 4.33 -0.30 0.78
N THR A 8 3.82 -0.77 1.90
CA THR A 8 3.13 -2.05 1.96
C THR A 8 1.72 -1.82 2.52
N ILE A 9 0.71 -2.32 1.82
CA ILE A 9 -0.67 -2.22 2.26
C ILE A 9 -1.16 -3.62 2.61
N HIS A 10 -1.38 -3.86 3.90
CA HIS A 10 -1.98 -5.09 4.39
C HIS A 10 -3.49 -4.87 4.46
N TYR A 11 -4.25 -5.68 3.77
CA TYR A 11 -5.69 -5.50 3.70
C TYR A 11 -6.44 -6.80 3.91
N CYS A 12 -7.68 -6.70 4.38
CA CYS A 12 -8.53 -7.86 4.56
C CYS A 12 -9.10 -8.30 3.21
N SER A 13 -8.71 -9.49 2.76
CA SER A 13 -9.15 -10.00 1.47
C SER A 13 -10.61 -10.42 1.47
N GLN A 14 -11.18 -10.70 2.66
CA GLN A 14 -12.56 -11.16 2.79
C GLN A 14 -13.55 -10.02 2.96
N CYS A 15 -13.08 -8.77 3.07
CA CYS A 15 -13.92 -7.61 3.34
C CYS A 15 -14.09 -6.73 2.10
N ASN A 16 -13.78 -7.24 0.93
CA ASN A 16 -13.84 -6.49 -0.33
C ASN A 16 -12.97 -5.23 -0.31
N TRP A 17 -11.91 -5.23 0.49
CA TRP A 17 -11.03 -4.08 0.59
C TRP A 17 -9.92 -4.10 -0.45
N MET A 18 -9.91 -5.11 -1.32
CA MET A 18 -8.92 -5.18 -2.37
C MET A 18 -9.03 -4.00 -3.34
N LEU A 19 -10.26 -3.60 -3.68
CA LEU A 19 -10.46 -2.45 -4.54
C LEU A 19 -9.96 -1.16 -3.89
N ARG A 20 -10.21 -1.01 -2.58
CA ARG A 20 -9.72 0.16 -1.85
C ARG A 20 -8.20 0.17 -1.78
N ALA A 21 -7.58 -0.99 -1.50
CA ALA A 21 -6.13 -1.09 -1.43
C ALA A 21 -5.51 -0.81 -2.80
N SER A 22 -6.10 -1.35 -3.86
CA SER A 22 -5.64 -1.12 -5.22
C SER A 22 -5.77 0.35 -5.61
N TRP A 23 -6.89 0.96 -5.29
CA TRP A 23 -7.10 2.38 -5.56
C TRP A 23 -6.07 3.23 -4.82
N MET A 24 -5.83 2.93 -3.55
CA MET A 24 -4.84 3.66 -2.76
C MET A 24 -3.45 3.51 -3.35
N ALA A 25 -3.09 2.31 -3.79
CA ALA A 25 -1.80 2.08 -4.42
C ALA A 25 -1.65 2.94 -5.68
N GLN A 26 -2.68 3.01 -6.51
CA GLN A 26 -2.66 3.83 -7.71
C GLN A 26 -2.50 5.30 -7.38
N GLU A 27 -3.23 5.78 -6.37
CA GLU A 27 -3.15 7.18 -5.96
C GLU A 27 -1.76 7.53 -5.43
N LEU A 28 -1.20 6.65 -4.61
CA LEU A 28 0.13 6.88 -4.06
C LEU A 28 1.19 6.90 -5.16
N LEU A 29 1.14 5.95 -6.07
CA LEU A 29 2.11 5.88 -7.16
C LEU A 29 1.97 7.05 -8.13
N HIS A 30 0.75 7.52 -8.33
CA HIS A 30 0.51 8.64 -9.22
C HIS A 30 0.94 9.96 -8.59
N SER A 31 0.54 10.19 -7.33
CA SER A 31 0.77 11.47 -6.66
C SER A 31 2.19 11.65 -6.18
N PHE A 32 2.86 10.55 -5.83
CA PHE A 32 4.22 10.60 -5.27
C PHE A 32 5.19 9.76 -6.08
N SER A 33 5.07 9.82 -7.41
CA SER A 33 5.81 8.95 -8.32
C SER A 33 7.33 9.07 -8.18
N THR A 34 7.83 10.21 -7.70
CA THR A 34 9.27 10.41 -7.51
C THR A 34 9.74 10.03 -6.11
N ASP A 35 8.82 9.85 -5.17
CA ASP A 35 9.15 9.61 -3.77
C ASP A 35 8.90 8.18 -3.32
N ILE A 36 8.20 7.39 -4.13
CA ILE A 36 7.83 6.02 -3.80
C ILE A 36 8.50 5.06 -4.78
N ALA A 37 9.22 4.08 -4.22
CA ALA A 37 9.88 3.06 -5.04
C ALA A 37 8.90 1.95 -5.43
N SER A 38 8.02 1.58 -4.53
CA SER A 38 7.08 0.49 -4.79
C SER A 38 5.90 0.54 -3.83
N VAL A 39 4.80 -0.06 -4.25
CA VAL A 39 3.65 -0.32 -3.37
C VAL A 39 3.30 -1.80 -3.49
N THR A 40 3.29 -2.50 -2.37
CA THR A 40 3.00 -3.92 -2.32
C THR A 40 1.68 -4.15 -1.62
N LEU A 41 0.82 -4.96 -2.22
CA LEU A 41 -0.47 -5.33 -1.64
C LEU A 41 -0.34 -6.72 -1.01
N VAL A 42 -0.65 -6.81 0.28
CA VAL A 42 -0.56 -8.08 1.02
C VAL A 42 -1.93 -8.45 1.56
N PRO A 43 -2.56 -9.49 1.00
CA PRO A 43 -3.86 -9.94 1.50
C PRO A 43 -3.73 -10.59 2.86
N GLY A 44 -4.70 -10.32 3.71
CA GLY A 44 -4.74 -10.90 5.05
C GLY A 44 -6.18 -11.20 5.46
N THR A 45 -6.37 -11.43 6.74
CA THR A 45 -7.69 -11.71 7.31
C THR A 45 -7.90 -10.85 8.54
N GLY A 46 -9.11 -10.89 9.10
CA GLY A 46 -9.40 -10.24 10.35
C GLY A 46 -9.76 -8.77 10.25
N GLY A 47 -10.18 -8.32 9.07
CA GLY A 47 -10.66 -6.96 8.89
C GLY A 47 -9.58 -5.88 8.98
N ILE A 48 -8.34 -6.24 8.70
CA ILE A 48 -7.23 -5.29 8.79
C ILE A 48 -7.13 -4.40 7.55
N PHE A 49 -6.61 -3.20 7.77
CA PHE A 49 -6.18 -2.33 6.69
C PHE A 49 -5.07 -1.46 7.25
N VAL A 50 -3.84 -1.83 6.95
CA VAL A 50 -2.65 -1.19 7.51
C VAL A 50 -1.74 -0.76 6.38
N VAL A 51 -1.31 0.50 6.43
CA VAL A 51 -0.33 1.04 5.48
C VAL A 51 0.98 1.21 6.22
N ALA A 52 2.00 0.50 5.76
CA ALA A 52 3.34 0.57 6.34
C ALA A 52 4.31 1.21 5.37
N VAL A 53 5.23 2.00 5.91
CA VAL A 53 6.26 2.68 5.11
C VAL A 53 7.62 2.13 5.56
N ASP A 54 8.36 1.54 4.62
CA ASP A 54 9.72 1.05 4.86
C ASP A 54 9.80 0.06 6.02
N ASP A 55 8.82 -0.83 6.12
CA ASP A 55 8.78 -1.87 7.15
C ASP A 55 8.65 -1.32 8.58
N VAL A 56 8.12 -0.15 8.73
CA VAL A 56 7.89 0.43 10.05
C VAL A 56 6.46 0.17 10.52
#